data_c98c98eb392a69dae923fcbc2439b115
#
_entry.id   c98c98eb392a69dae923fcbc2439b115
#
_cell.length_a   1.000
_cell.length_b   1.000
_cell.length_c   1.000
_cell.angle_alpha   90.00
_cell.angle_beta   90.00
_cell.angle_gamma   90.00
#
_symmetry.space_group_name_H-M   'P 1'
#
loop_
_entity.id
_entity.type
_entity.pdbx_description
1 polymer ?
#
loop_
_entity_poly.entity_id
_entity_poly.type
_entity_poly.pdbx_seq_one_letter_code
_entity_poly.pdbx_strand_id
1 'polypeptide(L)'
;MSYNGSGTFVINSTGQPVVTGTVISSTAFNALTADLATGLSTALTKDGQTTPTANLPMGTFKFTGLSAGSAATDSANIAQVQNSFGSFLTVSGTDTITATVSPALTAYASGQMFAFVAANTNTGAVTINISSLGAKAITKNGNTALSAGDLTANYLFVVVYDGTQFQVVGVSATTFTNLTISGVLTLSGAGVQLTSSGTGAWKMPVGTTGQRPTGASGLIRQNSTTGFPEWYDSVSAAWIQFNSAPAYTVSYLMIAGGGAGGQARGGGGGAGGYLESTFSITPNTSYPIVVGAGGTAATVSVSGSNTTFSTLTAIGGGGGGVSSAGNPGALGGSGGGGFSDTAAGGAGTSGQGFAGGSGTNNGVSYCGGGGGGASAVGTNATAAVAGVGGAGTSSSISGSAVTRAGGGGGGSLSGTASAGGAGGGGAGSASAAGTAGTANFGAGGGGGGANSFLGGAGGSGVFIISYAGSQRGTGGTVTSSGGNTIHTFTSSGTYVG
;
A
#
# COMPACT_ATOMS: atom_id res chain seq x y z
N MET A 1 -90.41 9.59 -37.82
CA MET A 1 -90.47 9.27 -36.41
C MET A 1 -89.36 8.29 -36.09
N SER A 2 -88.91 8.27 -34.87
CA SER A 2 -87.72 7.56 -34.45
C SER A 2 -87.93 7.03 -33.01
N TYR A 3 -86.98 6.40 -32.45
CA TYR A 3 -86.96 6.07 -31.02
C TYR A 3 -87.10 7.36 -30.21
N ASN A 4 -87.94 7.37 -29.16
CA ASN A 4 -88.25 8.51 -28.34
C ASN A 4 -87.20 9.00 -27.35
N GLY A 5 -85.92 8.61 -27.52
CA GLY A 5 -84.86 8.90 -26.57
C GLY A 5 -84.80 7.96 -25.36
N SER A 6 -85.86 7.23 -25.07
CA SER A 6 -85.95 6.20 -24.03
C SER A 6 -85.91 4.78 -24.58
N GLY A 7 -85.56 4.59 -25.83
CA GLY A 7 -85.44 3.29 -26.49
C GLY A 7 -86.76 2.71 -27.00
N THR A 8 -87.90 3.45 -26.91
CA THR A 8 -89.18 2.98 -27.43
C THR A 8 -89.36 3.51 -28.85
N PHE A 9 -89.60 2.64 -29.76
CA PHE A 9 -89.97 2.98 -31.14
C PHE A 9 -91.39 3.40 -31.17
N VAL A 10 -91.63 4.65 -31.61
CA VAL A 10 -92.97 5.27 -31.67
C VAL A 10 -93.34 5.46 -33.13
N ILE A 11 -94.36 4.72 -33.60
CA ILE A 11 -94.87 4.84 -34.93
C ILE A 11 -95.93 6.01 -34.99
N ASN A 12 -96.09 6.55 -36.17
CA ASN A 12 -97.16 7.59 -36.39
C ASN A 12 -98.52 7.06 -35.99
N SER A 13 -99.12 7.68 -34.97
CA SER A 13 -100.42 7.24 -34.45
C SER A 13 -101.60 7.89 -35.17
N THR A 14 -101.37 8.71 -36.19
CA THR A 14 -102.47 9.31 -37.00
C THR A 14 -103.20 8.15 -37.75
N GLY A 15 -104.39 7.93 -37.37
CA GLY A 15 -105.21 6.82 -37.94
C GLY A 15 -105.05 5.48 -37.25
N GLN A 16 -104.44 5.41 -36.06
CA GLN A 16 -104.35 4.22 -35.24
C GLN A 16 -105.12 4.37 -33.91
N PRO A 17 -105.78 3.40 -33.33
CA PRO A 17 -105.95 2.08 -33.91
C PRO A 17 -107.00 2.05 -35.05
N VAL A 18 -106.81 1.19 -36.02
CA VAL A 18 -107.79 0.97 -37.07
C VAL A 18 -108.90 0.12 -36.48
N VAL A 19 -110.15 0.65 -36.53
CA VAL A 19 -111.33 -0.12 -36.03
C VAL A 19 -112.12 -0.69 -37.19
N THR A 20 -112.87 -1.75 -36.92
CA THR A 20 -113.71 -2.41 -37.96
C THR A 20 -114.58 -1.42 -38.70
N GLY A 21 -114.55 -1.44 -40.02
CA GLY A 21 -115.29 -0.56 -40.88
C GLY A 21 -114.57 0.76 -41.28
N THR A 22 -113.33 1.05 -40.74
CA THR A 22 -112.57 2.23 -41.18
C THR A 22 -111.81 1.99 -42.46
N VAL A 23 -112.02 2.88 -43.45
CA VAL A 23 -111.22 2.78 -44.69
C VAL A 23 -109.80 3.21 -44.41
N ILE A 24 -108.86 2.36 -44.64
CA ILE A 24 -107.43 2.74 -44.53
C ILE A 24 -107.05 3.47 -45.80
N SER A 25 -106.72 4.77 -45.67
CA SER A 25 -106.22 5.53 -46.81
C SER A 25 -104.80 5.12 -47.18
N SER A 26 -104.50 5.18 -48.46
CA SER A 26 -103.11 4.86 -48.95
C SER A 26 -102.10 5.82 -48.29
N THR A 27 -102.44 7.04 -47.97
CA THR A 27 -101.61 8.01 -47.32
C THR A 27 -101.24 7.56 -45.89
N ALA A 28 -102.26 7.10 -45.10
CA ALA A 28 -102.01 6.60 -43.73
C ALA A 28 -101.17 5.31 -43.71
N PHE A 29 -101.46 4.39 -44.63
CA PHE A 29 -100.66 3.19 -44.76
C PHE A 29 -99.22 3.45 -45.18
N ASN A 30 -99.04 4.31 -46.18
CA ASN A 30 -97.72 4.70 -46.64
C ASN A 30 -96.90 5.46 -45.55
N ALA A 31 -97.55 6.30 -44.75
CA ALA A 31 -96.88 6.93 -43.61
C ALA A 31 -96.45 5.94 -42.55
N LEU A 32 -97.25 4.94 -42.21
CA LEU A 32 -96.92 3.90 -41.30
C LEU A 32 -95.74 3.06 -41.80
N THR A 33 -95.76 2.61 -43.04
CA THR A 33 -94.70 1.84 -43.64
C THR A 33 -93.41 2.63 -43.76
N ALA A 34 -93.47 3.91 -44.05
CA ALA A 34 -92.26 4.77 -44.05
C ALA A 34 -91.66 4.91 -42.65
N ASP A 35 -92.52 5.07 -41.63
CA ASP A 35 -92.10 5.14 -40.26
C ASP A 35 -91.40 3.86 -39.78
N LEU A 36 -91.97 2.69 -40.14
CA LEU A 36 -91.35 1.38 -39.87
C LEU A 36 -90.07 1.24 -40.61
N ALA A 37 -89.98 1.54 -41.88
CA ALA A 37 -88.73 1.54 -42.64
C ALA A 37 -87.67 2.35 -42.01
N THR A 38 -87.99 3.62 -41.59
CA THR A 38 -87.08 4.50 -40.92
C THR A 38 -86.64 3.99 -39.58
N GLY A 39 -87.57 3.43 -38.77
CA GLY A 39 -87.22 2.86 -37.47
C GLY A 39 -86.32 1.62 -37.58
N LEU A 40 -86.64 0.75 -38.53
CA LEU A 40 -85.80 -0.47 -38.79
C LEU A 40 -84.42 -0.09 -39.34
N SER A 41 -84.38 0.96 -40.18
CA SER A 41 -83.09 1.42 -40.75
C SER A 41 -82.16 2.09 -39.70
N THR A 42 -82.73 2.50 -38.58
CA THR A 42 -81.96 3.06 -37.46
C THR A 42 -81.69 2.06 -36.33
N ALA A 43 -82.24 0.85 -36.45
CA ALA A 43 -82.01 -0.22 -35.49
C ALA A 43 -80.67 -0.93 -35.77
N LEU A 44 -80.00 -1.36 -34.69
CA LEU A 44 -78.83 -2.22 -34.82
C LEU A 44 -79.31 -3.61 -35.25
N THR A 45 -78.98 -4.06 -36.46
CA THR A 45 -79.44 -5.38 -36.98
C THR A 45 -78.58 -6.50 -36.38
N LYS A 46 -79.24 -7.65 -36.13
CA LYS A 46 -78.59 -8.82 -35.55
C LYS A 46 -77.52 -9.42 -36.46
N ASP A 47 -77.64 -9.19 -37.77
CA ASP A 47 -76.75 -9.74 -38.81
C ASP A 47 -75.58 -8.76 -39.10
N GLY A 48 -75.48 -7.63 -38.37
CA GLY A 48 -74.36 -6.68 -38.48
C GLY A 48 -74.42 -5.78 -39.72
N GLN A 49 -75.53 -5.72 -40.44
CA GLN A 49 -75.64 -4.90 -41.66
C GLN A 49 -75.79 -3.40 -41.39
N THR A 50 -76.12 -2.99 -40.17
CA THR A 50 -76.18 -1.59 -39.74
C THR A 50 -74.94 -1.20 -38.94
N THR A 51 -74.21 -0.24 -39.45
CA THR A 51 -73.06 0.36 -38.72
C THR A 51 -73.53 1.43 -37.78
N PRO A 52 -73.18 1.36 -36.47
CA PRO A 52 -73.44 2.45 -35.52
C PRO A 52 -72.74 3.71 -35.96
N THR A 53 -73.50 4.84 -36.05
CA THR A 53 -72.96 6.16 -36.40
C THR A 53 -72.63 7.03 -35.20
N ALA A 54 -72.85 6.52 -33.97
CA ALA A 54 -72.50 7.12 -32.71
C ALA A 54 -72.16 6.05 -31.67
N ASN A 55 -71.62 6.49 -30.51
CA ASN A 55 -71.33 5.59 -29.39
C ASN A 55 -72.61 4.91 -28.90
N LEU A 56 -72.54 3.62 -28.64
CA LEU A 56 -73.64 2.86 -28.05
C LEU A 56 -73.53 2.92 -26.52
N PRO A 57 -74.38 3.67 -25.81
CA PRO A 57 -74.33 3.75 -24.36
C PRO A 57 -74.90 2.44 -23.77
N MET A 58 -74.02 1.62 -23.23
CA MET A 58 -74.40 0.29 -22.66
C MET A 58 -74.93 0.39 -21.22
N GLY A 59 -74.80 1.56 -20.55
CA GLY A 59 -75.18 1.68 -19.14
C GLY A 59 -74.40 0.71 -18.26
N THR A 60 -75.12 -0.08 -17.44
CA THR A 60 -74.56 -1.18 -16.63
C THR A 60 -74.50 -2.53 -17.35
N PHE A 61 -74.99 -2.60 -18.60
CA PHE A 61 -74.96 -3.80 -19.41
C PHE A 61 -73.65 -3.96 -20.16
N LYS A 62 -73.34 -5.16 -20.59
CA LYS A 62 -72.10 -5.50 -21.30
C LYS A 62 -72.37 -6.39 -22.50
N PHE A 63 -71.52 -6.35 -23.51
CA PHE A 63 -71.50 -7.38 -24.56
C PHE A 63 -70.95 -8.67 -23.98
N THR A 64 -71.68 -9.75 -24.16
CA THR A 64 -71.23 -11.11 -23.76
C THR A 64 -71.05 -11.97 -25.00
N GLY A 65 -70.19 -12.98 -24.91
CA GLY A 65 -69.90 -13.89 -26.03
C GLY A 65 -69.02 -13.25 -27.13
N LEU A 66 -68.26 -12.19 -26.83
CA LEU A 66 -67.30 -11.62 -27.77
C LEU A 66 -66.21 -12.64 -28.03
N SER A 67 -66.01 -13.05 -29.29
CA SER A 67 -64.83 -13.77 -29.73
C SER A 67 -63.58 -12.89 -29.61
N ALA A 68 -62.38 -13.51 -29.59
CA ALA A 68 -61.14 -12.75 -29.69
C ALA A 68 -61.06 -11.97 -30.99
N GLY A 69 -60.76 -10.69 -30.90
CA GLY A 69 -60.51 -9.85 -32.08
C GLY A 69 -59.28 -10.37 -32.85
N SER A 70 -59.35 -10.32 -34.18
CA SER A 70 -58.27 -10.75 -35.07
C SER A 70 -57.63 -9.62 -35.84
N ALA A 71 -58.28 -8.42 -35.86
CA ALA A 71 -57.78 -7.22 -36.48
C ALA A 71 -57.63 -6.10 -35.46
N ALA A 72 -56.79 -5.13 -35.75
CA ALA A 72 -56.55 -3.97 -34.85
C ALA A 72 -57.78 -3.10 -34.58
N THR A 73 -58.81 -3.23 -35.42
CA THR A 73 -60.10 -2.57 -35.29
C THR A 73 -61.17 -3.33 -34.52
N ASP A 74 -60.85 -4.59 -34.16
CA ASP A 74 -61.82 -5.45 -33.46
C ASP A 74 -61.89 -5.08 -31.96
N SER A 75 -63.03 -5.33 -31.34
CA SER A 75 -63.15 -5.18 -29.90
C SER A 75 -62.39 -6.31 -29.20
N ALA A 76 -61.51 -5.94 -28.28
CA ALA A 76 -60.82 -6.90 -27.43
C ALA A 76 -61.75 -7.48 -26.37
N ASN A 77 -61.74 -8.83 -26.18
CA ASN A 77 -62.34 -9.42 -25.02
C ASN A 77 -61.41 -9.34 -23.81
N ILE A 78 -61.90 -9.59 -22.62
CA ILE A 78 -61.15 -9.47 -21.36
C ILE A 78 -59.92 -10.39 -21.33
N ALA A 79 -59.98 -11.54 -21.95
CA ALA A 79 -58.86 -12.47 -22.01
C ALA A 79 -57.73 -11.94 -22.87
N GLN A 80 -58.04 -11.26 -23.99
CA GLN A 80 -57.00 -10.59 -24.81
C GLN A 80 -56.35 -9.45 -24.04
N VAL A 81 -57.13 -8.64 -23.30
CA VAL A 81 -56.57 -7.56 -22.47
C VAL A 81 -55.66 -8.12 -21.38
N GLN A 82 -56.07 -9.17 -20.69
CA GLN A 82 -55.25 -9.81 -19.65
C GLN A 82 -53.98 -10.46 -20.20
N ASN A 83 -54.02 -10.98 -21.42
CA ASN A 83 -52.87 -11.61 -22.06
C ASN A 83 -51.89 -10.58 -22.64
N SER A 84 -52.32 -9.35 -22.92
CA SER A 84 -51.53 -8.32 -23.60
C SER A 84 -50.93 -7.28 -22.69
N PHE A 85 -51.46 -7.11 -21.47
CA PHE A 85 -51.02 -6.09 -20.51
C PHE A 85 -50.77 -6.68 -19.14
N GLY A 86 -49.72 -6.24 -18.46
CA GLY A 86 -49.36 -6.70 -17.13
C GLY A 86 -50.49 -6.44 -16.12
N SER A 87 -51.04 -7.52 -15.56
CA SER A 87 -52.01 -7.40 -14.47
C SER A 87 -51.28 -7.29 -13.14
N PHE A 88 -51.77 -6.40 -12.25
CA PHE A 88 -51.26 -6.29 -10.89
C PHE A 88 -51.91 -7.35 -10.01
N LEU A 89 -51.07 -8.19 -9.37
CA LEU A 89 -51.54 -9.29 -8.54
C LEU A 89 -51.60 -8.92 -7.08
N THR A 90 -52.65 -9.35 -6.40
CA THR A 90 -52.63 -9.43 -4.94
C THR A 90 -52.03 -10.77 -4.55
N VAL A 91 -50.92 -10.74 -3.83
CA VAL A 91 -50.13 -11.94 -3.49
C VAL A 91 -50.05 -12.19 -2.00
N SER A 92 -49.91 -13.45 -1.62
CA SER A 92 -49.57 -13.90 -0.26
C SER A 92 -48.61 -15.09 -0.30
N GLY A 93 -47.90 -15.33 0.81
CA GLY A 93 -46.93 -16.42 0.91
C GLY A 93 -45.48 -15.91 0.87
N THR A 94 -44.52 -16.82 1.04
CA THR A 94 -43.08 -16.55 1.06
C THR A 94 -42.41 -17.24 -0.14
N ASP A 95 -42.12 -18.54 -0.07
CA ASP A 95 -41.53 -19.32 -1.16
C ASP A 95 -42.58 -20.03 -2.05
N THR A 96 -43.81 -20.10 -1.55
CA THR A 96 -44.98 -20.53 -2.32
C THR A 96 -45.99 -19.39 -2.32
N ILE A 97 -46.01 -18.66 -3.42
CA ILE A 97 -46.85 -17.45 -3.58
C ILE A 97 -48.20 -17.89 -4.17
N THR A 98 -49.27 -17.47 -3.52
CA THR A 98 -50.62 -17.53 -4.11
C THR A 98 -51.02 -16.13 -4.54
N ALA A 99 -51.64 -16.03 -5.72
CA ALA A 99 -52.00 -14.79 -6.33
C ALA A 99 -53.40 -14.83 -6.93
N THR A 100 -54.08 -13.69 -6.86
CA THR A 100 -55.38 -13.50 -7.49
C THR A 100 -55.35 -12.34 -8.44
N VAL A 101 -56.14 -12.44 -9.51
CA VAL A 101 -56.36 -11.34 -10.45
C VAL A 101 -57.87 -11.34 -10.81
N SER A 102 -58.44 -10.19 -11.04
CA SER A 102 -59.84 -10.05 -11.42
C SER A 102 -59.96 -9.43 -12.82
N PRO A 103 -60.73 -10.08 -13.72
CA PRO A 103 -61.32 -11.40 -13.61
C PRO A 103 -60.27 -12.47 -13.54
N ALA A 104 -60.64 -13.66 -12.96
CA ALA A 104 -59.71 -14.76 -12.81
C ALA A 104 -59.21 -15.28 -14.16
N LEU A 105 -57.92 -15.62 -14.21
CA LEU A 105 -57.33 -16.28 -15.38
C LEU A 105 -57.92 -17.68 -15.56
N THR A 106 -58.10 -18.08 -16.81
CA THR A 106 -58.53 -19.43 -17.18
C THR A 106 -57.38 -20.33 -17.59
N ALA A 107 -56.25 -19.77 -18.01
CA ALA A 107 -55.02 -20.49 -18.37
C ALA A 107 -53.83 -19.53 -18.33
N TYR A 108 -52.60 -20.08 -18.15
CA TYR A 108 -51.35 -19.37 -18.42
C TYR A 108 -51.09 -19.39 -19.93
N ALA A 109 -50.69 -18.24 -20.48
CA ALA A 109 -50.27 -18.13 -21.88
C ALA A 109 -48.88 -17.46 -21.94
N SER A 110 -48.02 -17.94 -22.84
CA SER A 110 -46.68 -17.39 -23.04
C SER A 110 -46.78 -15.90 -23.41
N GLY A 111 -45.93 -15.09 -22.79
CA GLY A 111 -45.90 -13.62 -22.92
C GLY A 111 -46.78 -12.87 -21.93
N GLN A 112 -47.60 -13.57 -21.13
CA GLN A 112 -48.35 -12.90 -20.05
C GLN A 112 -47.41 -12.26 -19.03
N MET A 113 -47.66 -10.99 -18.71
CA MET A 113 -46.90 -10.21 -17.79
C MET A 113 -47.73 -9.88 -16.54
N PHE A 114 -47.10 -10.02 -15.37
CA PHE A 114 -47.74 -9.72 -14.10
C PHE A 114 -46.80 -8.87 -13.24
N ALA A 115 -47.39 -7.94 -12.51
CA ALA A 115 -46.68 -7.17 -11.51
C ALA A 115 -47.26 -7.48 -10.13
N PHE A 116 -46.41 -7.49 -9.09
CA PHE A 116 -46.84 -7.65 -7.69
C PHE A 116 -45.85 -7.03 -6.73
N VAL A 117 -46.33 -6.63 -5.58
CA VAL A 117 -45.46 -6.31 -4.43
C VAL A 117 -45.28 -7.57 -3.60
N ALA A 118 -44.05 -8.02 -3.40
CA ALA A 118 -43.79 -9.21 -2.61
C ALA A 118 -44.28 -9.02 -1.16
N ALA A 119 -45.08 -9.94 -0.67
CA ALA A 119 -45.59 -9.90 0.70
C ALA A 119 -44.48 -10.19 1.74
N ASN A 120 -43.57 -11.08 1.40
CA ASN A 120 -42.45 -11.48 2.27
C ASN A 120 -41.17 -11.63 1.45
N THR A 121 -40.03 -11.52 2.14
CA THR A 121 -38.74 -11.86 1.55
C THR A 121 -38.62 -13.37 1.43
N ASN A 122 -38.26 -13.87 0.25
CA ASN A 122 -38.10 -15.30 0.03
C ASN A 122 -36.89 -15.88 0.75
N THR A 123 -36.98 -17.14 1.15
CA THR A 123 -35.90 -17.86 1.84
C THR A 123 -35.21 -18.91 0.95
N GLY A 124 -35.73 -19.15 -0.26
CA GLY A 124 -35.20 -20.09 -1.24
C GLY A 124 -35.89 -19.97 -2.59
N ALA A 125 -35.94 -21.05 -3.33
CA ALA A 125 -36.65 -21.12 -4.62
C ALA A 125 -38.13 -20.79 -4.45
N VAL A 126 -38.71 -20.05 -5.40
CA VAL A 126 -40.08 -19.54 -5.31
C VAL A 126 -40.96 -20.14 -6.40
N THR A 127 -42.17 -20.43 -6.04
CA THR A 127 -43.26 -20.75 -6.98
C THR A 127 -44.42 -19.77 -6.81
N ILE A 128 -45.18 -19.53 -7.89
CA ILE A 128 -46.40 -18.72 -7.88
C ILE A 128 -47.56 -19.48 -8.50
N ASN A 129 -48.71 -19.42 -7.84
CA ASN A 129 -49.97 -19.97 -8.34
C ASN A 129 -51.01 -18.85 -8.48
N ILE A 130 -51.32 -18.47 -9.72
CA ILE A 130 -52.25 -17.40 -10.05
C ILE A 130 -53.58 -18.02 -10.38
N SER A 131 -54.65 -17.51 -9.77
CA SER A 131 -56.03 -17.96 -10.00
C SER A 131 -56.24 -19.48 -9.88
N SER A 132 -55.45 -20.17 -9.03
CA SER A 132 -55.51 -21.63 -8.80
C SER A 132 -55.20 -22.49 -10.05
N LEU A 133 -54.46 -21.96 -11.02
CA LEU A 133 -54.08 -22.65 -12.27
C LEU A 133 -52.92 -23.63 -12.12
N GLY A 134 -52.40 -23.80 -10.91
CA GLY A 134 -51.23 -24.62 -10.61
C GLY A 134 -49.97 -23.77 -10.44
N ALA A 135 -49.13 -24.16 -9.49
CA ALA A 135 -47.91 -23.47 -9.18
C ALA A 135 -46.88 -23.58 -10.31
N LYS A 136 -46.24 -22.49 -10.64
CA LYS A 136 -45.14 -22.40 -11.61
C LYS A 136 -43.92 -21.76 -10.92
N ALA A 137 -42.72 -22.21 -11.26
CA ALA A 137 -41.50 -21.63 -10.72
C ALA A 137 -41.36 -20.15 -11.14
N ILE A 138 -40.83 -19.34 -10.23
CA ILE A 138 -40.29 -18.04 -10.59
C ILE A 138 -38.77 -18.19 -10.71
N THR A 139 -38.21 -17.80 -11.84
CA THR A 139 -36.78 -17.93 -12.15
C THR A 139 -36.19 -16.61 -12.58
N LYS A 140 -34.86 -16.53 -12.55
CA LYS A 140 -34.08 -15.40 -13.00
C LYS A 140 -33.03 -15.84 -14.04
N ASN A 141 -32.53 -14.90 -14.86
CA ASN A 141 -31.46 -15.17 -15.82
C ASN A 141 -31.65 -16.44 -16.66
N GLY A 142 -32.81 -16.61 -17.27
CA GLY A 142 -33.20 -17.81 -17.94
C GLY A 142 -33.86 -18.81 -16.96
N ASN A 143 -33.26 -19.96 -16.70
CA ASN A 143 -33.90 -21.02 -15.90
C ASN A 143 -33.31 -21.16 -14.48
N THR A 144 -32.64 -20.15 -13.97
CA THR A 144 -32.02 -20.19 -12.62
C THR A 144 -33.10 -19.96 -11.56
N ALA A 145 -33.23 -20.86 -10.61
CA ALA A 145 -34.14 -20.69 -9.47
C ALA A 145 -33.72 -19.46 -8.64
N LEU A 146 -34.70 -18.84 -7.99
CA LEU A 146 -34.40 -17.74 -7.06
C LEU A 146 -33.66 -18.26 -5.83
N SER A 147 -32.76 -17.42 -5.31
CA SER A 147 -32.07 -17.63 -4.04
C SER A 147 -32.76 -16.84 -2.93
N ALA A 148 -32.45 -17.13 -1.68
CA ALA A 148 -32.94 -16.36 -0.54
C ALA A 148 -32.65 -14.86 -0.71
N GLY A 149 -33.66 -14.02 -0.52
CA GLY A 149 -33.55 -12.56 -0.64
C GLY A 149 -33.73 -11.99 -2.04
N ASP A 150 -33.87 -12.81 -3.09
CA ASP A 150 -34.10 -12.31 -4.45
C ASP A 150 -35.42 -11.57 -4.60
N LEU A 151 -36.47 -12.01 -3.90
CA LEU A 151 -37.71 -11.25 -3.73
C LEU A 151 -37.71 -10.63 -2.33
N THR A 152 -37.51 -9.32 -2.27
CA THR A 152 -37.54 -8.59 -0.99
C THR A 152 -38.96 -8.11 -0.69
N ALA A 153 -39.42 -8.29 0.56
CA ALA A 153 -40.73 -7.81 1.02
C ALA A 153 -40.94 -6.33 0.72
N ASN A 154 -42.14 -5.97 0.31
CA ASN A 154 -42.56 -4.60 -0.05
C ASN A 154 -41.92 -4.01 -1.32
N TYR A 155 -41.16 -4.81 -2.09
CA TYR A 155 -40.65 -4.39 -3.39
C TYR A 155 -41.56 -4.85 -4.52
N LEU A 156 -41.64 -4.02 -5.57
CA LEU A 156 -42.38 -4.32 -6.79
C LEU A 156 -41.55 -5.24 -7.69
N PHE A 157 -42.15 -6.35 -8.11
CA PHE A 157 -41.59 -7.28 -9.09
C PHE A 157 -42.49 -7.39 -10.31
N VAL A 158 -41.88 -7.60 -11.45
CA VAL A 158 -42.55 -7.92 -12.69
C VAL A 158 -42.08 -9.29 -13.15
N VAL A 159 -43.01 -10.14 -13.51
CA VAL A 159 -42.72 -11.47 -14.04
C VAL A 159 -43.44 -11.70 -15.37
N VAL A 160 -42.81 -12.44 -16.27
CA VAL A 160 -43.35 -12.82 -17.57
C VAL A 160 -43.39 -14.35 -17.63
N TYR A 161 -44.55 -14.92 -18.03
CA TYR A 161 -44.68 -16.35 -18.27
C TYR A 161 -44.04 -16.72 -19.62
N ASP A 162 -43.04 -17.59 -19.63
CA ASP A 162 -42.31 -18.01 -20.84
C ASP A 162 -42.91 -19.21 -21.56
N GLY A 163 -44.02 -19.75 -21.06
CA GLY A 163 -44.68 -20.97 -21.53
C GLY A 163 -44.48 -22.15 -20.58
N THR A 164 -43.52 -22.10 -19.68
CA THR A 164 -43.18 -23.13 -18.71
C THR A 164 -43.20 -22.61 -17.27
N GLN A 165 -42.58 -21.45 -17.06
CA GLN A 165 -42.34 -20.83 -15.77
C GLN A 165 -42.41 -19.31 -15.87
N PHE A 166 -42.33 -18.60 -14.76
CA PHE A 166 -42.28 -17.15 -14.73
C PHE A 166 -40.83 -16.65 -14.63
N GLN A 167 -40.44 -15.73 -15.50
CA GLN A 167 -39.15 -15.05 -15.48
C GLN A 167 -39.29 -13.71 -14.79
N VAL A 168 -38.46 -13.40 -13.81
CA VAL A 168 -38.39 -12.04 -13.23
C VAL A 168 -37.85 -11.08 -14.29
N VAL A 169 -38.58 -10.02 -14.56
CA VAL A 169 -38.15 -8.91 -15.42
C VAL A 169 -37.51 -7.83 -14.56
N GLY A 170 -36.23 -7.64 -14.71
CA GLY A 170 -35.46 -6.66 -13.92
C GLY A 170 -34.29 -7.31 -13.21
N VAL A 171 -33.26 -6.56 -12.93
CA VAL A 171 -32.00 -7.07 -12.44
C VAL A 171 -32.10 -7.34 -10.96
N SER A 172 -32.29 -8.58 -10.55
CA SER A 172 -31.75 -9.01 -9.26
C SER A 172 -30.29 -9.38 -9.48
N ALA A 173 -29.44 -8.40 -9.72
CA ALA A 173 -28.02 -8.64 -9.90
C ALA A 173 -27.33 -8.58 -8.55
N THR A 174 -27.24 -9.70 -7.87
CA THR A 174 -26.28 -9.86 -6.77
C THR A 174 -24.87 -10.17 -7.29
N THR A 175 -24.73 -10.58 -8.54
CA THR A 175 -23.42 -10.87 -9.16
C THR A 175 -23.38 -10.45 -10.64
N PHE A 176 -22.45 -9.60 -10.98
CA PHE A 176 -22.09 -9.32 -12.37
C PHE A 176 -20.85 -10.15 -12.73
N THR A 177 -20.94 -10.99 -13.74
CA THR A 177 -19.77 -11.75 -14.23
C THR A 177 -18.74 -10.82 -14.88
N ASN A 178 -19.23 -9.75 -15.54
CA ASN A 178 -18.40 -8.68 -16.09
C ASN A 178 -19.17 -7.37 -15.99
N LEU A 179 -18.67 -6.43 -15.20
CA LEU A 179 -19.19 -5.06 -15.14
C LEU A 179 -18.18 -4.12 -15.82
N THR A 180 -18.53 -3.60 -16.99
CA THR A 180 -17.75 -2.56 -17.65
C THR A 180 -18.39 -1.20 -17.36
N ILE A 181 -17.65 -0.32 -16.67
CA ILE A 181 -18.07 1.05 -16.38
C ILE A 181 -17.18 1.99 -17.18
N SER A 182 -17.75 2.72 -18.13
CA SER A 182 -17.04 3.72 -18.94
C SER A 182 -16.84 5.06 -18.22
N GLY A 183 -17.37 5.19 -17.01
CA GLY A 183 -17.29 6.39 -16.18
C GLY A 183 -16.74 6.10 -14.78
N VAL A 184 -17.19 6.86 -13.79
CA VAL A 184 -16.79 6.71 -12.39
C VAL A 184 -17.73 5.73 -11.68
N LEU A 185 -17.17 4.68 -11.07
CA LEU A 185 -17.89 3.87 -10.09
C LEU A 185 -17.77 4.55 -8.72
N THR A 186 -18.87 5.11 -8.23
CA THR A 186 -18.94 5.63 -6.86
C THR A 186 -19.54 4.58 -5.95
N LEU A 187 -18.78 4.08 -4.99
CA LEU A 187 -19.26 3.21 -3.92
C LEU A 187 -19.44 4.07 -2.67
N SER A 188 -20.69 4.28 -2.24
CA SER A 188 -21.02 5.05 -1.05
C SER A 188 -21.59 4.13 0.03
N GLY A 189 -21.11 4.29 1.27
CA GLY A 189 -21.60 3.54 2.43
C GLY A 189 -20.47 3.23 3.42
N ALA A 190 -20.82 3.14 4.70
CA ALA A 190 -19.87 2.68 5.71
C ALA A 190 -19.55 1.18 5.49
N GLY A 191 -18.27 0.84 5.43
CA GLY A 191 -17.82 -0.55 5.32
C GLY A 191 -17.80 -1.12 3.89
N VAL A 192 -17.88 -0.29 2.84
CA VAL A 192 -17.70 -0.76 1.47
C VAL A 192 -16.27 -1.26 1.28
N GLN A 193 -16.12 -2.54 0.99
CA GLN A 193 -14.83 -3.16 0.69
C GLN A 193 -14.83 -3.68 -0.75
N LEU A 194 -13.77 -3.39 -1.48
CA LEU A 194 -13.45 -4.05 -2.74
C LEU A 194 -12.59 -5.28 -2.40
N THR A 195 -13.21 -6.45 -2.29
CA THR A 195 -12.50 -7.71 -2.03
C THR A 195 -12.34 -8.53 -3.30
N SER A 196 -11.14 -9.05 -3.55
CA SER A 196 -10.91 -10.08 -4.56
C SER A 196 -10.73 -11.41 -3.82
N SER A 197 -11.67 -12.32 -3.99
CA SER A 197 -11.60 -13.68 -3.41
C SER A 197 -10.89 -14.69 -4.31
N GLY A 198 -10.43 -14.26 -5.48
CA GLY A 198 -9.73 -15.10 -6.45
C GLY A 198 -8.21 -14.91 -6.41
N THR A 199 -7.49 -15.76 -7.15
CA THR A 199 -6.04 -15.65 -7.39
C THR A 199 -5.68 -14.51 -8.36
N GLY A 200 -6.66 -13.77 -8.86
CA GLY A 200 -6.47 -12.64 -9.76
C GLY A 200 -5.93 -11.40 -9.04
N ALA A 201 -5.21 -10.57 -9.77
CA ALA A 201 -4.68 -9.31 -9.27
C ALA A 201 -5.59 -8.13 -9.62
N TRP A 202 -5.56 -7.10 -8.78
CA TRP A 202 -6.15 -5.81 -9.10
C TRP A 202 -5.22 -5.05 -10.04
N LYS A 203 -5.73 -4.59 -11.16
CA LYS A 203 -4.97 -3.73 -12.07
C LYS A 203 -5.16 -2.27 -11.65
N MET A 204 -4.10 -1.67 -11.11
CA MET A 204 -4.09 -0.24 -10.80
C MET A 204 -3.98 0.60 -12.07
N PRO A 205 -4.46 1.87 -12.07
CA PRO A 205 -4.17 2.82 -13.13
C PRO A 205 -2.67 2.96 -13.35
N VAL A 206 -2.21 2.92 -14.60
CA VAL A 206 -0.78 2.98 -14.98
C VAL A 206 -0.51 4.28 -15.72
N GLY A 207 0.60 4.94 -15.41
CA GLY A 207 1.05 6.13 -16.14
C GLY A 207 2.43 6.59 -15.70
N THR A 208 3.06 7.44 -16.50
CA THR A 208 4.39 8.00 -16.19
C THR A 208 4.32 9.00 -15.01
N THR A 209 5.50 9.40 -14.48
CA THR A 209 5.60 10.46 -13.47
C THR A 209 4.92 11.76 -13.93
N GLY A 210 5.06 12.14 -15.21
CA GLY A 210 4.43 13.33 -15.78
C GLY A 210 2.91 13.25 -15.94
N GLN A 211 2.33 12.05 -15.89
CA GLN A 211 0.89 11.79 -15.98
C GLN A 211 0.22 11.62 -14.62
N ARG A 212 0.87 12.06 -13.54
CA ARG A 212 0.27 12.08 -12.21
C ARG A 212 -0.95 13.01 -12.21
N PRO A 213 -2.14 12.53 -11.79
CA PRO A 213 -3.28 13.42 -11.62
C PRO A 213 -3.01 14.43 -10.50
N THR A 214 -3.81 15.49 -10.43
CA THR A 214 -3.82 16.38 -9.26
C THR A 214 -3.96 15.56 -7.99
N GLY A 215 -3.08 15.79 -7.02
CA GLY A 215 -3.02 14.99 -5.81
C GLY A 215 -4.29 15.11 -4.97
N ALA A 216 -4.84 13.99 -4.56
CA ALA A 216 -5.93 13.90 -3.60
C ALA A 216 -5.73 12.69 -2.69
N SER A 217 -6.16 12.80 -1.43
CA SER A 217 -6.04 11.70 -0.47
C SER A 217 -6.69 10.42 -0.97
N GLY A 218 -6.03 9.29 -0.81
CA GLY A 218 -6.52 7.97 -1.22
C GLY A 218 -6.22 7.57 -2.67
N LEU A 219 -5.57 8.41 -3.46
CA LEU A 219 -5.15 8.03 -4.82
C LEU A 219 -4.00 7.01 -4.77
N ILE A 220 -4.15 5.95 -5.55
CA ILE A 220 -3.14 4.87 -5.72
C ILE A 220 -2.99 4.59 -7.21
N ARG A 221 -1.75 4.41 -7.69
CA ARG A 221 -1.46 4.07 -9.09
C ARG A 221 -0.12 3.36 -9.26
N GLN A 222 0.10 2.74 -10.41
CA GLN A 222 1.41 2.24 -10.85
C GLN A 222 2.12 3.33 -11.65
N ASN A 223 3.32 3.72 -11.23
CA ASN A 223 4.18 4.64 -11.98
C ASN A 223 5.09 3.88 -12.92
N SER A 224 4.86 3.99 -14.23
CA SER A 224 5.64 3.28 -15.25
C SER A 224 7.05 3.85 -15.45
N THR A 225 7.33 5.09 -15.02
CA THR A 225 8.68 5.68 -15.08
C THR A 225 9.59 5.07 -14.01
N THR A 226 9.07 4.85 -12.81
CA THR A 226 9.85 4.32 -11.68
C THR A 226 9.71 2.80 -11.52
N GLY A 227 8.70 2.19 -12.14
CA GLY A 227 8.38 0.77 -12.02
C GLY A 227 7.66 0.39 -10.72
N PHE A 228 7.31 1.35 -9.86
CA PHE A 228 6.72 1.10 -8.55
C PHE A 228 5.29 1.62 -8.43
N PRO A 229 4.43 0.94 -7.63
CA PRO A 229 3.18 1.53 -7.21
C PRO A 229 3.44 2.73 -6.30
N GLU A 230 2.57 3.73 -6.41
CA GLU A 230 2.66 4.97 -5.62
C GLU A 230 1.28 5.39 -5.12
N TRP A 231 1.26 6.11 -4.02
CA TRP A 231 0.07 6.71 -3.44
C TRP A 231 0.31 8.20 -3.16
N TYR A 232 -0.76 8.97 -3.14
CA TYR A 232 -0.65 10.38 -2.80
C TYR A 232 -0.79 10.58 -1.29
N ASP A 233 0.27 11.10 -0.67
CA ASP A 233 0.25 11.52 0.73
C ASP A 233 -0.23 12.98 0.81
N SER A 234 -1.40 13.18 1.39
CA SER A 234 -1.99 14.52 1.56
C SER A 234 -1.28 15.35 2.65
N VAL A 235 -0.52 14.74 3.55
CA VAL A 235 0.21 15.44 4.61
C VAL A 235 1.48 16.09 4.04
N SER A 236 2.26 15.34 3.28
CA SER A 236 3.44 15.85 2.60
C SER A 236 3.15 16.49 1.24
N ALA A 237 1.89 16.45 0.78
CA ALA A 237 1.45 16.88 -0.55
C ALA A 237 2.28 16.27 -1.69
N ALA A 238 2.68 15.00 -1.56
CA ALA A 238 3.59 14.32 -2.47
C ALA A 238 3.11 12.91 -2.85
N TRP A 239 3.55 12.44 -4.04
CA TRP A 239 3.40 11.05 -4.46
C TRP A 239 4.53 10.21 -3.87
N ILE A 240 4.19 9.23 -3.03
CA ILE A 240 5.13 8.36 -2.33
C ILE A 240 5.02 6.95 -2.89
N GLN A 241 6.16 6.32 -3.18
CA GLN A 241 6.20 4.94 -3.66
C GLN A 241 5.97 3.95 -2.51
N PHE A 242 5.23 2.87 -2.76
CA PHE A 242 4.98 1.84 -1.76
C PHE A 242 6.22 1.09 -1.28
N ASN A 243 7.32 1.16 -2.03
CA ASN A 243 8.61 0.58 -1.64
C ASN A 243 9.53 1.54 -0.91
N SER A 244 9.16 2.81 -0.77
CA SER A 244 9.90 3.75 0.07
C SER A 244 9.54 3.50 1.54
N ALA A 245 10.18 2.52 2.16
CA ALA A 245 10.18 2.48 3.61
C ALA A 245 10.72 3.84 4.11
N PRO A 246 10.16 4.42 5.18
CA PRO A 246 10.66 5.69 5.70
C PRO A 246 12.12 5.57 6.08
N ALA A 247 12.86 6.66 5.89
CA ALA A 247 14.23 6.74 6.38
C ALA A 247 14.25 6.39 7.88
N TYR A 248 15.30 5.70 8.30
CA TYR A 248 15.45 5.30 9.69
C TYR A 248 16.81 5.71 10.24
N THR A 249 16.84 6.03 11.53
CA THR A 249 18.06 6.46 12.20
C THR A 249 18.83 5.25 12.73
N VAL A 250 20.12 5.24 12.48
CA VAL A 250 21.06 4.27 13.05
C VAL A 250 22.06 4.97 13.96
N SER A 251 22.51 4.30 15.00
CA SER A 251 23.75 4.67 15.70
C SER A 251 24.93 4.13 14.92
N TYR A 252 26.02 4.88 14.84
CA TYR A 252 27.24 4.41 14.23
C TYR A 252 28.45 4.67 15.11
N LEU A 253 29.44 3.79 15.01
CA LEU A 253 30.80 3.97 15.51
C LEU A 253 31.76 3.82 14.33
N MET A 254 32.58 4.84 14.11
CA MET A 254 33.58 4.87 13.06
C MET A 254 34.97 5.16 13.66
N ILE A 255 35.88 4.22 13.47
CA ILE A 255 37.27 4.36 13.94
C ILE A 255 38.21 4.16 12.76
N ALA A 256 39.11 5.09 12.56
CA ALA A 256 40.12 5.01 11.51
C ALA A 256 41.30 4.08 11.90
N GLY A 257 42.20 3.82 10.98
CA GLY A 257 43.42 3.06 11.26
C GLY A 257 44.34 3.85 12.21
N GLY A 258 44.98 3.19 13.18
CA GLY A 258 45.99 3.76 14.04
C GLY A 258 47.32 3.98 13.35
N GLY A 259 48.12 4.91 13.79
CA GLY A 259 49.49 5.16 13.32
C GLY A 259 50.47 4.10 13.78
N ALA A 260 51.52 3.84 13.02
CA ALA A 260 52.64 3.02 13.45
C ALA A 260 53.49 3.70 14.52
N GLY A 261 54.11 2.98 15.40
CA GLY A 261 55.15 3.48 16.30
C GLY A 261 56.42 3.88 15.55
N GLY A 262 57.16 4.81 16.07
CA GLY A 262 58.44 5.27 15.51
C GLY A 262 59.56 4.23 15.74
N GLN A 263 60.55 4.22 14.85
CA GLN A 263 61.76 3.38 14.96
C GLN A 263 62.70 3.98 16.01
N ALA A 264 63.56 3.10 16.59
CA ALA A 264 64.80 3.47 17.30
C ALA A 264 64.61 4.51 18.43
N ARG A 265 63.95 4.14 19.51
CA ARG A 265 63.55 5.04 20.63
C ARG A 265 62.37 5.98 20.21
N GLY A 266 61.63 5.53 19.22
CA GLY A 266 60.59 6.33 18.62
C GLY A 266 59.38 6.57 19.52
N GLY A 267 58.60 7.57 19.19
CA GLY A 267 57.30 7.80 19.83
C GLY A 267 56.31 6.71 19.52
N GLY A 268 55.30 6.51 20.36
CA GLY A 268 54.15 5.64 20.08
C GLY A 268 53.27 6.22 18.98
N GLY A 269 52.67 5.38 18.16
CA GLY A 269 51.65 5.80 17.17
C GLY A 269 50.39 6.30 17.83
N GLY A 270 49.75 7.32 17.26
CA GLY A 270 48.44 7.82 17.69
C GLY A 270 47.32 6.85 17.28
N ALA A 271 46.26 6.83 18.05
CA ALA A 271 45.04 6.09 17.65
C ALA A 271 44.36 6.74 16.44
N GLY A 272 43.63 5.92 15.66
CA GLY A 272 42.72 6.43 14.65
C GLY A 272 41.62 7.30 15.25
N GLY A 273 41.13 8.25 14.48
CA GLY A 273 40.04 9.14 14.88
C GLY A 273 38.81 8.32 15.25
N TYR A 274 38.15 8.71 16.32
CA TYR A 274 36.96 8.05 16.87
C TYR A 274 35.73 8.97 16.70
N LEU A 275 34.72 8.48 16.01
CA LEU A 275 33.44 9.17 15.84
C LEU A 275 32.31 8.22 16.20
N GLU A 276 31.43 8.68 17.09
CA GLU A 276 30.21 7.95 17.47
C GLU A 276 29.05 8.92 17.50
N SER A 277 27.97 8.63 16.74
CA SER A 277 26.80 9.48 16.62
C SER A 277 25.67 8.71 15.92
N THR A 278 24.69 9.43 15.40
CA THR A 278 23.59 8.88 14.63
C THR A 278 23.64 9.33 13.17
N PHE A 279 23.06 8.52 12.28
CA PHE A 279 22.95 8.80 10.86
C PHE A 279 21.61 8.36 10.33
N SER A 280 21.00 9.11 9.39
CA SER A 280 19.75 8.76 8.75
C SER A 280 20.01 7.91 7.50
N ILE A 281 19.47 6.71 7.48
CA ILE A 281 19.56 5.78 6.35
C ILE A 281 18.30 5.89 5.50
N THR A 282 18.49 6.11 4.21
CA THR A 282 17.42 5.99 3.21
C THR A 282 17.38 4.56 2.72
N PRO A 283 16.25 3.86 2.80
CA PRO A 283 16.13 2.49 2.30
C PRO A 283 16.50 2.35 0.83
N ASN A 284 17.02 1.20 0.44
CA ASN A 284 17.48 0.86 -0.91
C ASN A 284 18.62 1.79 -1.44
N THR A 285 19.29 2.51 -0.56
CA THR A 285 20.44 3.35 -0.89
C THR A 285 21.74 2.66 -0.48
N SER A 286 22.71 2.68 -1.38
CA SER A 286 24.04 2.12 -1.13
C SER A 286 24.95 3.15 -0.49
N TYR A 287 25.55 2.79 0.62
CA TYR A 287 26.52 3.61 1.37
C TYR A 287 27.87 2.93 1.34
N PRO A 288 28.83 3.40 0.54
CA PRO A 288 30.16 2.84 0.52
C PRO A 288 30.88 3.11 1.84
N ILE A 289 31.61 2.12 2.34
CA ILE A 289 32.39 2.17 3.56
C ILE A 289 33.83 1.84 3.22
N VAL A 290 34.75 2.73 3.58
CA VAL A 290 36.19 2.47 3.55
C VAL A 290 36.64 2.30 4.99
N VAL A 291 37.20 1.16 5.35
CA VAL A 291 37.82 0.93 6.66
C VAL A 291 39.32 1.18 6.54
N GLY A 292 39.83 2.13 7.31
CA GLY A 292 41.23 2.54 7.26
C GLY A 292 42.19 1.46 7.74
N ALA A 293 43.21 1.19 6.96
CA ALA A 293 44.32 0.33 7.40
C ALA A 293 45.19 1.05 8.46
N GLY A 294 45.75 0.30 9.37
CA GLY A 294 46.80 0.77 10.28
C GLY A 294 48.08 1.14 9.54
N GLY A 295 48.85 2.10 10.06
CA GLY A 295 50.18 2.44 9.56
C GLY A 295 51.09 1.23 9.65
N THR A 296 51.86 0.95 8.61
CA THR A 296 52.82 -0.13 8.56
C THR A 296 54.10 0.21 9.36
N ALA A 297 54.65 -0.77 10.05
CA ALA A 297 55.96 -0.61 10.69
C ALA A 297 57.04 -0.24 9.65
N ALA A 298 57.71 0.87 9.83
CA ALA A 298 58.68 1.37 8.87
C ALA A 298 59.75 2.21 9.57
N THR A 299 60.81 2.59 8.82
CA THR A 299 61.88 3.46 9.29
C THR A 299 61.46 4.98 9.25
N VAL A 300 60.32 5.25 8.71
CA VAL A 300 59.69 6.57 8.66
C VAL A 300 58.39 6.59 9.47
N SER A 301 57.96 7.76 9.85
CA SER A 301 56.65 7.94 10.51
C SER A 301 55.51 7.58 9.54
N VAL A 302 54.71 6.58 9.85
CA VAL A 302 53.59 6.11 9.00
C VAL A 302 52.28 6.27 9.75
N SER A 303 51.46 7.18 9.27
CA SER A 303 50.12 7.39 9.79
C SER A 303 49.15 6.29 9.31
N GLY A 304 48.08 6.05 10.05
CA GLY A 304 46.96 5.22 9.62
C GLY A 304 46.15 5.87 8.48
N SER A 305 45.34 5.08 7.83
CA SER A 305 44.42 5.54 6.79
C SER A 305 43.07 5.94 7.38
N ASN A 306 42.37 6.82 6.69
CA ASN A 306 41.02 7.26 7.08
C ASN A 306 40.00 6.16 6.93
N THR A 307 38.98 6.16 7.80
CA THR A 307 37.73 5.45 7.60
C THR A 307 36.68 6.43 7.11
N THR A 308 35.90 6.02 6.08
CA THR A 308 34.85 6.90 5.52
C THR A 308 33.52 6.16 5.44
N PHE A 309 32.46 6.93 5.64
CA PHE A 309 31.07 6.49 5.47
C PHE A 309 30.25 7.68 4.97
N SER A 310 29.70 7.59 3.75
CA SER A 310 28.97 8.70 3.13
C SER A 310 29.84 9.98 3.11
N THR A 311 29.42 11.05 3.76
CA THR A 311 30.15 12.33 3.89
C THR A 311 31.04 12.40 5.14
N LEU A 312 31.02 11.36 5.98
CA LEU A 312 31.74 11.33 7.24
C LEU A 312 33.17 10.78 7.03
N THR A 313 34.14 11.35 7.76
CA THR A 313 35.53 10.87 7.72
C THR A 313 36.10 10.86 9.12
N ALA A 314 36.53 9.70 9.58
CA ALA A 314 37.44 9.55 10.71
C ALA A 314 38.88 9.56 10.17
N ILE A 315 39.71 10.42 10.72
CA ILE A 315 41.10 10.65 10.26
C ILE A 315 42.01 9.57 10.84
N GLY A 316 42.92 9.06 10.04
CA GLY A 316 43.95 8.10 10.48
C GLY A 316 44.79 8.63 11.62
N GLY A 317 45.23 7.74 12.50
CA GLY A 317 46.14 8.10 13.61
C GLY A 317 47.50 8.52 13.13
N GLY A 318 48.12 9.49 13.79
CA GLY A 318 49.45 9.98 13.46
C GLY A 318 50.56 8.97 13.76
N GLY A 319 51.50 8.77 12.87
CA GLY A 319 52.71 7.95 13.12
C GLY A 319 53.59 8.55 14.22
N GLY A 320 54.22 7.67 14.99
CA GLY A 320 55.20 8.08 16.01
C GLY A 320 56.45 8.70 15.40
N GLY A 321 57.08 9.64 16.10
CA GLY A 321 58.35 10.26 15.71
C GLY A 321 59.47 9.28 15.57
N VAL A 322 60.36 9.45 14.58
CA VAL A 322 61.47 8.54 14.24
C VAL A 322 62.81 9.23 14.31
N SER A 323 63.90 8.49 14.24
CA SER A 323 65.30 8.86 14.52
C SER A 323 65.94 9.87 13.54
N SER A 324 65.22 10.69 12.83
CA SER A 324 65.79 11.83 12.16
C SER A 324 65.60 13.08 13.03
N ALA A 325 66.65 13.90 13.12
CA ALA A 325 66.78 15.03 14.07
C ALA A 325 65.47 15.85 14.17
N GLY A 326 64.90 15.92 15.39
CA GLY A 326 63.75 16.77 15.74
C GLY A 326 62.39 16.33 15.21
N ASN A 327 62.20 15.07 14.79
CA ASN A 327 60.94 14.64 14.21
C ASN A 327 59.81 14.52 15.24
N PRO A 328 58.87 15.43 15.18
CA PRO A 328 57.68 15.33 16.02
C PRO A 328 56.85 14.14 15.63
N GLY A 329 55.97 13.73 16.52
CA GLY A 329 54.87 12.83 16.15
C GLY A 329 54.02 13.43 15.04
N ALA A 330 53.53 12.64 14.13
CA ALA A 330 52.67 13.10 13.06
C ALA A 330 51.28 13.52 13.59
N LEU A 331 50.64 14.46 12.91
CA LEU A 331 49.25 14.81 13.14
C LEU A 331 48.35 13.65 12.75
N GLY A 332 47.17 13.54 13.34
CA GLY A 332 46.20 12.48 12.98
C GLY A 332 44.87 12.63 13.67
N GLY A 333 43.99 11.64 13.58
CA GLY A 333 42.81 11.54 14.42
C GLY A 333 43.20 11.70 15.89
N SER A 334 44.13 10.87 16.36
CA SER A 334 44.98 11.15 17.51
C SER A 334 46.45 11.31 17.05
N GLY A 335 47.20 12.19 17.67
CA GLY A 335 48.58 12.49 17.29
C GLY A 335 49.58 11.42 17.71
N GLY A 336 50.63 11.20 16.94
CA GLY A 336 51.76 10.35 17.32
C GLY A 336 52.61 10.97 18.44
N GLY A 337 53.26 10.15 19.25
CA GLY A 337 54.25 10.57 20.23
C GLY A 337 55.53 11.12 19.58
N GLY A 338 56.20 12.08 20.22
CA GLY A 338 57.44 12.66 19.76
C GLY A 338 58.64 11.70 19.90
N PHE A 339 59.64 11.86 19.04
CA PHE A 339 60.92 11.14 19.14
C PHE A 339 61.72 11.54 20.39
N SER A 340 62.59 10.69 20.86
CA SER A 340 63.35 10.85 22.10
C SER A 340 64.24 12.08 22.18
N ASP A 341 64.52 12.80 21.13
CA ASP A 341 65.31 14.02 21.13
C ASP A 341 64.48 15.29 21.47
N THR A 342 63.65 15.22 22.48
CA THR A 342 62.76 16.32 22.96
C THR A 342 61.72 16.73 21.92
N ALA A 343 61.46 15.90 20.92
CA ALA A 343 60.51 16.21 19.89
C ALA A 343 59.08 16.24 20.44
N ALA A 344 58.32 17.19 20.01
CA ALA A 344 56.93 17.33 20.40
C ALA A 344 56.05 16.17 19.89
N GLY A 345 55.01 15.80 20.63
CA GLY A 345 53.97 14.96 20.09
C GLY A 345 53.15 15.67 19.03
N GLY A 346 52.57 14.89 18.10
CA GLY A 346 51.65 15.38 17.08
C GLY A 346 50.33 15.84 17.70
N ALA A 347 49.66 16.80 17.07
CA ALA A 347 48.32 17.19 17.49
C ALA A 347 47.28 16.15 17.06
N GLY A 348 46.22 15.98 17.87
CA GLY A 348 45.02 15.26 17.50
C GLY A 348 44.02 16.15 16.78
N THR A 349 43.12 15.57 16.03
CA THR A 349 42.00 16.27 15.41
C THR A 349 40.90 16.49 16.45
N SER A 350 40.49 17.73 16.60
CA SER A 350 39.42 18.10 17.54
C SER A 350 38.15 17.25 17.28
N GLY A 351 37.58 16.68 18.36
CA GLY A 351 36.40 15.82 18.31
C GLY A 351 36.66 14.41 17.82
N GLN A 352 37.92 14.04 17.47
CA GLN A 352 38.26 12.68 17.04
C GLN A 352 39.33 12.01 17.89
N GLY A 353 40.18 12.80 18.59
CA GLY A 353 41.23 12.28 19.45
C GLY A 353 42.14 13.35 19.99
N PHE A 354 43.15 12.92 20.72
CA PHE A 354 44.05 13.79 21.50
C PHE A 354 45.49 13.75 20.99
N ALA A 355 46.26 14.70 21.43
CA ALA A 355 47.67 14.84 21.06
C ALA A 355 48.53 13.73 21.64
N GLY A 356 49.65 13.41 20.99
CA GLY A 356 50.72 12.64 21.55
C GLY A 356 51.57 13.39 22.55
N GLY A 357 52.29 12.68 23.40
CA GLY A 357 53.26 13.23 24.33
C GLY A 357 54.61 13.52 23.68
N SER A 358 55.39 14.41 24.27
CA SER A 358 56.78 14.74 23.82
C SER A 358 57.75 13.65 24.24
N GLY A 359 58.79 13.47 23.46
CA GLY A 359 59.98 12.68 23.83
C GLY A 359 60.89 13.42 24.77
N THR A 360 61.90 12.72 25.34
CA THR A 360 62.93 13.32 26.19
C THR A 360 64.31 12.75 25.93
N ASN A 361 65.30 13.56 26.06
CA ASN A 361 66.73 13.25 26.00
C ASN A 361 67.47 14.00 27.07
N ASN A 362 68.08 13.33 28.02
CA ASN A 362 68.89 13.93 29.06
C ASN A 362 70.41 13.63 28.97
N GLY A 363 70.84 13.13 27.80
CA GLY A 363 72.20 12.68 27.55
C GLY A 363 72.56 11.29 28.04
N VAL A 364 71.68 10.66 28.88
CA VAL A 364 71.82 9.31 29.42
C VAL A 364 70.69 8.41 28.99
N SER A 365 69.49 8.92 29.09
CA SER A 365 68.25 8.24 28.69
C SER A 365 67.59 8.93 27.53
N TYR A 366 67.13 8.12 26.59
CA TYR A 366 66.44 8.53 25.38
C TYR A 366 65.09 7.84 25.33
N CYS A 367 64.04 8.57 25.59
CA CYS A 367 62.69 8.07 25.73
C CYS A 367 61.70 8.76 24.80
N GLY A 368 61.01 8.03 23.96
CA GLY A 368 59.93 8.51 23.11
C GLY A 368 58.65 8.83 23.88
N GLY A 369 57.88 9.80 23.42
CA GLY A 369 56.55 10.14 23.96
C GLY A 369 55.50 9.08 23.60
N GLY A 370 54.43 8.97 24.39
CA GLY A 370 53.29 8.14 24.09
C GLY A 370 52.39 8.74 22.98
N GLY A 371 51.81 7.93 22.13
CA GLY A 371 50.82 8.37 21.17
C GLY A 371 49.48 8.76 21.84
N GLY A 372 48.75 9.69 21.26
CA GLY A 372 47.41 10.10 21.74
C GLY A 372 46.37 8.99 21.55
N GLY A 373 45.39 8.94 22.43
CA GLY A 373 44.23 8.06 22.34
C GLY A 373 42.95 8.83 22.05
N ALA A 374 41.85 8.13 21.94
CA ALA A 374 40.53 8.74 21.67
C ALA A 374 39.97 9.52 22.87
N SER A 375 40.39 9.24 24.11
CA SER A 375 39.89 9.91 25.31
C SER A 375 40.96 10.65 26.12
N ALA A 376 42.23 10.44 25.82
CA ALA A 376 43.30 11.03 26.58
C ALA A 376 44.56 11.34 25.72
N VAL A 377 45.30 12.34 26.12
CA VAL A 377 46.62 12.65 25.54
C VAL A 377 47.61 11.53 25.84
N GLY A 378 48.55 11.30 24.93
CA GLY A 378 49.74 10.51 25.27
C GLY A 378 50.61 11.24 26.30
N THR A 379 51.21 10.52 27.25
CA THR A 379 52.05 11.13 28.25
C THR A 379 53.42 11.53 27.68
N ASN A 380 53.97 12.62 28.17
CA ASN A 380 55.35 13.00 27.88
C ASN A 380 56.26 11.97 28.46
N ALA A 381 57.36 11.69 27.78
CA ALA A 381 58.45 10.89 28.33
C ALA A 381 59.13 11.69 29.49
N THR A 382 59.69 10.94 30.43
CA THR A 382 60.57 11.44 31.51
C THR A 382 62.00 10.95 31.29
N ALA A 383 62.90 11.40 32.13
CA ALA A 383 64.30 10.98 32.09
C ALA A 383 64.54 9.48 32.28
N ALA A 384 63.57 8.74 32.80
CA ALA A 384 63.71 7.31 33.10
C ALA A 384 62.69 6.42 32.42
N VAL A 385 61.57 7.02 31.96
CA VAL A 385 60.42 6.25 31.46
C VAL A 385 59.88 6.89 30.19
N ALA A 386 59.64 6.11 29.14
CA ALA A 386 58.97 6.54 27.93
C ALA A 386 57.50 6.92 28.22
N GLY A 387 56.89 7.66 27.33
CA GLY A 387 55.51 8.09 27.47
C GLY A 387 54.54 6.94 27.31
N VAL A 388 53.54 6.85 28.19
CA VAL A 388 52.42 5.88 28.09
C VAL A 388 51.46 6.36 27.02
N GLY A 389 50.88 5.43 26.25
CA GLY A 389 49.85 5.76 25.27
C GLY A 389 48.55 6.27 25.90
N GLY A 390 47.93 7.25 25.26
CA GLY A 390 46.62 7.79 25.67
C GLY A 390 45.52 6.74 25.64
N ALA A 391 44.59 6.81 26.57
CA ALA A 391 43.48 5.87 26.65
C ALA A 391 42.49 6.07 25.48
N GLY A 392 41.88 4.97 25.09
CA GLY A 392 40.75 4.94 24.15
C GLY A 392 39.40 5.16 24.80
N THR A 393 38.35 5.12 24.02
CA THR A 393 36.96 5.33 24.44
C THR A 393 36.21 4.04 24.43
N SER A 394 35.35 3.86 25.45
CA SER A 394 34.45 2.68 25.56
C SER A 394 33.12 2.96 24.89
N SER A 395 32.63 2.00 24.07
CA SER A 395 31.31 2.03 23.46
C SER A 395 30.64 0.68 23.59
N SER A 396 29.31 0.68 23.78
CA SER A 396 28.48 -0.51 23.84
C SER A 396 27.77 -0.82 22.52
N ILE A 397 28.07 -0.09 21.44
CA ILE A 397 27.42 -0.22 20.14
C ILE A 397 27.47 -1.65 19.56
N SER A 398 28.51 -2.42 19.90
CA SER A 398 28.71 -3.81 19.49
C SER A 398 27.94 -4.83 20.34
N GLY A 399 27.02 -4.38 21.21
CA GLY A 399 26.24 -5.23 22.12
C GLY A 399 26.86 -5.41 23.52
N SER A 400 28.13 -5.08 23.70
CA SER A 400 28.83 -5.04 25.00
C SER A 400 29.85 -3.93 25.00
N ALA A 401 30.23 -3.45 26.21
CA ALA A 401 31.21 -2.37 26.35
C ALA A 401 32.59 -2.82 25.90
N VAL A 402 33.14 -2.17 24.88
CA VAL A 402 34.49 -2.44 24.35
C VAL A 402 35.22 -1.10 24.23
N THR A 403 36.39 -1.02 24.88
CA THR A 403 37.28 0.13 24.76
C THR A 403 38.15 -0.02 23.52
N ARG A 404 38.18 1.02 22.64
CA ARG A 404 38.93 1.06 21.37
C ARG A 404 39.69 2.36 21.21
N ALA A 405 40.57 2.41 20.22
CA ALA A 405 41.36 3.58 19.88
C ALA A 405 42.29 4.08 20.98
N GLY A 406 43.05 3.15 21.60
CA GLY A 406 44.19 3.49 22.49
C GLY A 406 45.46 3.85 21.70
N GLY A 407 46.22 4.81 22.16
CA GLY A 407 47.50 5.20 21.59
C GLY A 407 48.65 4.22 21.94
N GLY A 408 49.69 4.17 21.15
CA GLY A 408 50.89 3.36 21.42
C GLY A 408 51.79 3.93 22.50
N GLY A 409 52.48 3.09 23.26
CA GLY A 409 53.54 3.49 24.21
C GLY A 409 54.84 3.89 23.51
N GLY A 410 55.57 4.80 24.09
CA GLY A 410 56.89 5.22 23.58
C GLY A 410 57.98 4.15 23.78
N GLY A 411 58.94 4.10 22.86
CA GLY A 411 60.16 3.27 22.94
C GLY A 411 61.27 3.98 23.75
N SER A 412 62.32 3.23 24.19
CA SER A 412 63.44 3.78 24.88
C SER A 412 64.77 3.12 24.49
N LEU A 413 65.90 3.77 24.78
CA LEU A 413 67.23 3.18 24.64
C LEU A 413 67.74 2.55 25.96
N SER A 414 67.66 3.30 27.05
CA SER A 414 68.20 2.92 28.35
C SER A 414 67.22 3.12 29.50
N GLY A 415 66.00 3.64 29.20
CA GLY A 415 64.90 3.79 30.14
C GLY A 415 63.93 2.62 30.06
N THR A 416 62.88 2.67 30.85
CA THR A 416 61.75 1.74 30.78
C THR A 416 60.84 2.11 29.62
N ALA A 417 60.55 1.17 28.78
CA ALA A 417 59.53 1.31 27.76
C ALA A 417 58.14 1.32 28.38
N SER A 418 57.19 1.93 27.71
CA SER A 418 55.89 2.16 28.26
C SER A 418 54.79 1.34 27.61
N ALA A 419 53.74 1.06 28.40
CA ALA A 419 52.55 0.42 27.92
C ALA A 419 51.81 1.31 26.88
N GLY A 420 51.08 0.63 25.97
CA GLY A 420 50.04 1.30 25.16
C GLY A 420 48.84 1.65 26.01
N GLY A 421 48.05 2.60 25.54
CA GLY A 421 46.80 3.02 26.15
C GLY A 421 45.76 1.90 26.12
N ALA A 422 44.86 1.92 27.10
CA ALA A 422 43.70 1.07 27.10
C ALA A 422 42.91 1.24 25.78
N GLY A 423 42.41 0.16 25.21
CA GLY A 423 41.76 0.19 23.88
C GLY A 423 42.72 -0.32 22.76
N GLY A 424 43.60 -1.20 23.10
CA GLY A 424 44.42 -1.98 22.15
C GLY A 424 45.72 -1.34 21.73
N GLY A 425 46.17 -0.29 22.38
CA GLY A 425 47.48 0.36 22.10
C GLY A 425 48.65 -0.58 22.25
N GLY A 426 49.56 -0.64 21.29
CA GLY A 426 50.78 -1.40 21.33
C GLY A 426 51.79 -0.88 22.36
N ALA A 427 52.43 -1.76 23.12
CA ALA A 427 53.48 -1.35 24.06
C ALA A 427 54.75 -0.95 23.30
N GLY A 428 55.45 0.07 23.79
CA GLY A 428 56.81 0.38 23.37
C GLY A 428 57.83 -0.69 23.84
N SER A 429 59.03 -0.62 23.32
CA SER A 429 60.11 -1.53 23.70
C SER A 429 61.38 -0.75 24.02
N ALA A 430 62.28 -1.35 24.82
CA ALA A 430 63.62 -0.86 25.06
C ALA A 430 64.68 -1.62 24.26
N SER A 431 64.46 -2.90 23.95
CA SER A 431 65.43 -3.83 23.38
C SER A 431 64.93 -4.67 22.21
N ALA A 432 63.74 -4.35 21.73
CA ALA A 432 63.07 -5.09 20.62
C ALA A 432 62.19 -4.11 19.78
N ALA A 433 61.54 -4.66 18.78
CA ALA A 433 60.49 -3.94 18.06
C ALA A 433 59.32 -3.61 18.99
N GLY A 434 58.66 -2.49 18.72
CA GLY A 434 57.40 -2.14 19.41
C GLY A 434 56.28 -3.13 19.07
N THR A 435 55.35 -3.28 19.99
CA THR A 435 54.16 -4.13 19.76
C THR A 435 53.17 -3.48 18.83
N ALA A 436 52.59 -4.22 17.93
CA ALA A 436 51.54 -3.71 17.07
C ALA A 436 50.28 -3.33 17.86
N GLY A 437 49.58 -2.30 17.39
CA GLY A 437 48.24 -1.97 17.82
C GLY A 437 47.26 -3.08 17.43
N THR A 438 46.25 -3.32 18.26
CA THR A 438 45.21 -4.34 18.03
C THR A 438 44.42 -4.03 16.76
N ALA A 439 44.32 -5.03 15.88
CA ALA A 439 43.55 -4.90 14.65
C ALA A 439 42.05 -4.68 14.97
N ASN A 440 41.36 -3.92 14.13
CA ASN A 440 39.93 -3.53 14.26
C ASN A 440 39.59 -2.69 15.50
N PHE A 441 40.63 -2.12 16.13
CA PHE A 441 40.51 -1.22 17.26
C PHE A 441 40.96 0.20 16.90
N GLY A 442 41.59 0.44 15.75
CA GLY A 442 42.18 1.71 15.38
C GLY A 442 43.32 2.11 16.32
N ALA A 443 43.93 1.14 16.95
CA ALA A 443 44.91 1.38 18.00
C ALA A 443 46.30 1.76 17.45
N GLY A 444 47.01 2.63 18.12
CA GLY A 444 48.40 3.02 17.76
C GLY A 444 49.41 1.92 18.07
N GLY A 445 50.44 1.80 17.25
CA GLY A 445 51.59 0.86 17.48
C GLY A 445 52.59 1.45 18.48
N GLY A 446 53.26 0.60 19.24
CA GLY A 446 54.28 0.97 20.19
C GLY A 446 55.62 1.37 19.53
N GLY A 447 56.38 2.30 20.13
CA GLY A 447 57.70 2.74 19.67
C GLY A 447 58.76 1.61 19.79
N GLY A 448 59.66 1.52 18.83
CA GLY A 448 60.81 0.60 18.85
C GLY A 448 61.89 1.01 19.86
N GLY A 449 62.53 -0.01 20.45
CA GLY A 449 63.65 0.19 21.32
C GLY A 449 64.97 0.41 20.55
N ALA A 450 66.08 0.63 21.27
CA ALA A 450 67.45 0.76 20.78
C ALA A 450 67.65 1.26 19.34
N ASN A 451 68.83 1.27 18.79
CA ASN A 451 69.18 2.05 17.60
C ASN A 451 68.64 1.55 16.24
N SER A 452 67.97 0.46 16.15
CA SER A 452 67.50 -0.10 14.86
C SER A 452 66.13 -0.82 14.88
N PHE A 453 65.54 -1.02 16.04
CA PHE A 453 64.26 -1.70 16.11
C PHE A 453 63.12 -0.84 15.60
N LEU A 454 62.32 -1.43 14.72
CA LEU A 454 61.08 -0.79 14.19
C LEU A 454 60.06 -0.62 15.29
N GLY A 455 59.25 0.38 15.19
CA GLY A 455 57.99 0.45 15.94
C GLY A 455 57.01 -0.61 15.49
N GLY A 456 56.01 -0.85 16.30
CA GLY A 456 54.86 -1.71 15.95
C GLY A 456 53.97 -1.08 14.88
N ALA A 457 53.37 -1.88 14.05
CA ALA A 457 52.32 -1.39 13.13
C ALA A 457 51.09 -0.86 13.90
N GLY A 458 50.37 0.09 13.36
CA GLY A 458 49.07 0.47 13.85
C GLY A 458 47.99 -0.59 13.58
N GLY A 459 46.97 -0.67 14.39
CA GLY A 459 45.79 -1.53 14.15
C GLY A 459 44.85 -0.95 13.10
N SER A 460 44.21 -1.75 12.32
CA SER A 460 43.15 -1.31 11.40
C SER A 460 41.99 -0.70 12.15
N GLY A 461 41.24 0.15 11.46
CA GLY A 461 39.97 0.72 11.93
C GLY A 461 38.82 -0.29 11.93
N VAL A 462 37.65 0.21 12.27
CA VAL A 462 36.37 -0.52 12.25
C VAL A 462 35.22 0.46 12.02
N PHE A 463 34.18 -0.02 11.35
CA PHE A 463 32.91 0.70 11.24
C PHE A 463 31.77 -0.20 11.73
N ILE A 464 30.91 0.33 12.61
CA ILE A 464 29.80 -0.42 13.20
C ILE A 464 28.53 0.42 13.06
N ILE A 465 27.43 -0.21 12.62
CA ILE A 465 26.10 0.35 12.62
C ILE A 465 25.23 -0.48 13.56
N SER A 466 24.40 0.18 14.35
CA SER A 466 23.43 -0.47 15.25
C SER A 466 22.08 0.26 15.18
N TYR A 467 20.99 -0.51 15.13
CA TYR A 467 19.62 0.01 15.18
C TYR A 467 18.65 -1.00 15.79
N ALA A 468 17.57 -0.51 16.38
CA ALA A 468 16.57 -1.34 17.04
C ALA A 468 15.76 -2.19 16.05
N GLY A 469 15.39 -3.39 16.50
CA GLY A 469 14.53 -4.32 15.78
C GLY A 469 15.25 -5.25 14.80
N SER A 470 14.46 -5.87 13.92
CA SER A 470 14.94 -6.82 12.91
C SER A 470 15.80 -6.15 11.84
N GLN A 471 16.57 -6.98 11.12
CA GLN A 471 17.45 -6.50 10.05
C GLN A 471 16.66 -5.75 8.96
N ARG A 472 17.11 -4.52 8.65
CA ARG A 472 16.56 -3.63 7.60
C ARG A 472 17.51 -3.43 6.44
N GLY A 473 18.81 -3.50 6.69
CA GLY A 473 19.84 -3.33 5.67
C GLY A 473 20.72 -4.56 5.53
N THR A 474 21.66 -4.52 4.56
CA THR A 474 22.63 -5.59 4.30
C THR A 474 24.06 -5.04 4.28
N GLY A 475 25.03 -5.92 4.48
CA GLY A 475 26.48 -5.61 4.48
C GLY A 475 27.14 -5.80 5.84
N GLY A 476 28.44 -6.04 5.82
CA GLY A 476 29.22 -6.39 7.00
C GLY A 476 28.82 -7.73 7.64
N THR A 477 29.41 -8.01 8.81
CA THR A 477 28.97 -9.12 9.64
C THR A 477 27.77 -8.70 10.49
N VAL A 478 26.65 -9.40 10.37
CA VAL A 478 25.42 -9.07 11.06
C VAL A 478 25.27 -9.93 12.32
N THR A 479 24.98 -9.24 13.45
CA THR A 479 24.69 -9.87 14.75
C THR A 479 23.51 -9.20 15.40
N SER A 480 22.95 -9.79 16.46
CA SER A 480 21.88 -9.20 17.26
C SER A 480 22.25 -9.21 18.73
N SER A 481 22.01 -8.12 19.43
CA SER A 481 22.22 -8.00 20.88
C SER A 481 21.30 -6.95 21.47
N GLY A 482 20.69 -7.22 22.62
CA GLY A 482 19.84 -6.27 23.35
C GLY A 482 18.66 -5.74 22.55
N GLY A 483 18.10 -6.49 21.60
CA GLY A 483 17.01 -6.05 20.73
C GLY A 483 17.46 -5.20 19.54
N ASN A 484 18.77 -5.02 19.33
CA ASN A 484 19.33 -4.31 18.20
C ASN A 484 19.93 -5.26 17.16
N THR A 485 19.84 -4.86 15.89
CA THR A 485 20.65 -5.43 14.78
C THR A 485 21.92 -4.60 14.63
N ILE A 486 23.06 -5.31 14.52
CA ILE A 486 24.39 -4.71 14.50
C ILE A 486 25.12 -5.21 13.24
N HIS A 487 25.63 -4.29 12.43
CA HIS A 487 26.49 -4.56 11.28
C HIS A 487 27.91 -4.11 11.60
N THR A 488 28.88 -5.02 11.51
CA THR A 488 30.29 -4.73 11.77
C THR A 488 31.11 -4.91 10.50
N PHE A 489 31.85 -3.88 10.13
CA PHE A 489 32.77 -3.86 9.00
C PHE A 489 34.19 -3.77 9.51
N THR A 490 34.96 -4.84 9.35
CA THR A 490 36.42 -4.94 9.65
C THR A 490 37.28 -4.75 8.40
N SER A 491 36.66 -4.63 7.24
CA SER A 491 37.23 -4.32 5.94
C SER A 491 36.28 -3.43 5.15
N SER A 492 36.76 -2.76 4.13
CA SER A 492 35.94 -1.94 3.24
C SER A 492 34.82 -2.75 2.60
N GLY A 493 33.66 -2.11 2.37
CA GLY A 493 32.47 -2.76 1.85
C GLY A 493 31.37 -1.74 1.57
N THR A 494 30.14 -2.23 1.50
CA THR A 494 28.95 -1.39 1.27
C THR A 494 27.87 -1.78 2.26
N TYR A 495 27.23 -0.80 2.86
CA TYR A 495 25.97 -0.95 3.56
C TYR A 495 24.84 -0.56 2.59
N VAL A 496 23.83 -1.42 2.42
CA VAL A 496 22.61 -1.09 1.67
C VAL A 496 21.47 -0.98 2.68
N GLY A 497 20.89 0.18 2.74
CA GLY A 497 19.87 0.53 3.73
C GLY A 497 18.47 -0.04 3.47
#